data_3978667f614ba8bb4c441eefa6fa59a8
#
_entry.id   3978667f614ba8bb4c441eefa6fa59a8
#
_cell.length_a   1.000
_cell.length_b   1.000
_cell.length_c   1.000
_cell.angle_alpha   90.00
_cell.angle_beta   90.00
_cell.angle_gamma   90.00
#
_symmetry.space_group_name_H-M   'P 1'
#
loop_
_entity.id
_entity.type
_entity.pdbx_description
1 polymer ?
#
loop_
_entity_poly.entity_id
_entity_poly.type
_entity_poly.pdbx_seq_one_letter_code
_entity_poly.pdbx_strand_id
1 'polypeptide(L)'
;GGDPVAIVEAKDYSQEVHGIDTGEVNTGIYIFKLQAVLPLLEKLSCDNKQHEYYITQLVDLGVENNLKIFAQSCGDDPSYLGVNNAAELVYCEEILRSRIINKWLQKGVIIRASDSVRIGPEAVFEPGSEVVGPVEIYGKCRIAEGSKIGSHCFLEDAEIGEHSVIDSFSHLYRAKIGDNCKVGPFARLRPGTELGQSARIGNFVEVKNSSLGKSSKANHLAYLGDTSVGENCNIGAGTITCNYDGKK
;
A
#
# COMPACT_ATOMS: atom_id res chain seq x y z
N GLY A 1 -28.09 -11.19 -21.24
CA GLY A 1 -26.93 -11.24 -22.09
C GLY A 1 -26.96 -12.45 -23.01
N GLY A 2 -26.54 -12.27 -24.23
CA GLY A 2 -26.29 -13.36 -25.19
C GLY A 2 -24.83 -13.80 -25.12
N ASP A 3 -24.48 -14.84 -25.88
CA ASP A 3 -23.07 -15.21 -26.06
C ASP A 3 -22.33 -14.08 -26.80
N PRO A 4 -21.09 -13.74 -26.44
CA PRO A 4 -20.35 -12.67 -27.09
C PRO A 4 -20.01 -13.08 -28.53
N VAL A 5 -20.15 -12.16 -29.45
CA VAL A 5 -19.85 -12.39 -30.88
C VAL A 5 -18.54 -11.71 -31.28
N ALA A 6 -18.20 -10.61 -30.66
CA ALA A 6 -16.96 -9.83 -30.90
C ALA A 6 -16.62 -8.96 -29.70
N ILE A 7 -15.35 -8.55 -29.62
CA ILE A 7 -14.89 -7.48 -28.75
C ILE A 7 -14.21 -6.43 -29.62
N VAL A 8 -14.80 -5.23 -29.66
CA VAL A 8 -14.32 -4.14 -30.50
C VAL A 8 -13.52 -3.15 -29.66
N GLU A 9 -12.28 -2.89 -30.04
CA GLU A 9 -11.45 -1.89 -29.37
C GLU A 9 -12.03 -0.48 -29.60
N ALA A 10 -12.01 0.37 -28.56
CA ALA A 10 -12.64 1.69 -28.60
C ALA A 10 -12.16 2.56 -29.79
N LYS A 11 -10.88 2.43 -30.18
CA LYS A 11 -10.32 3.19 -31.31
C LYS A 11 -10.80 2.69 -32.68
N ASP A 12 -11.20 1.43 -32.77
CA ASP A 12 -11.71 0.82 -34.00
C ASP A 12 -13.23 0.83 -34.06
N TYR A 13 -13.90 1.16 -32.96
CA TYR A 13 -15.35 1.23 -32.90
C TYR A 13 -15.93 2.32 -33.82
N SER A 14 -17.00 1.96 -34.53
CA SER A 14 -17.86 2.85 -35.32
C SER A 14 -19.30 2.38 -35.22
N GLN A 15 -20.20 3.27 -34.86
CA GLN A 15 -21.62 2.94 -34.71
C GLN A 15 -22.25 2.43 -36.02
N GLU A 16 -21.77 2.89 -37.16
CA GLU A 16 -22.25 2.48 -38.48
C GLU A 16 -21.96 1.01 -38.79
N VAL A 17 -20.79 0.52 -38.29
CA VAL A 17 -20.32 -0.85 -38.55
C VAL A 17 -20.73 -1.79 -37.42
N HIS A 18 -20.60 -1.35 -36.17
CA HIS A 18 -20.72 -2.20 -34.99
C HIS A 18 -22.07 -2.07 -34.26
N GLY A 19 -22.91 -1.14 -34.69
CA GLY A 19 -24.22 -0.90 -34.08
C GLY A 19 -24.16 0.00 -32.86
N ILE A 20 -25.19 -0.05 -32.03
CA ILE A 20 -25.28 0.78 -30.80
C ILE A 20 -24.36 0.20 -29.73
N ASP A 21 -23.58 1.08 -29.09
CA ASP A 21 -22.77 0.72 -27.93
C ASP A 21 -23.65 0.14 -26.81
N THR A 22 -23.34 -1.05 -26.36
CA THR A 22 -24.08 -1.75 -25.30
C THR A 22 -23.73 -1.24 -23.90
N GLY A 23 -22.66 -0.44 -23.76
CA GLY A 23 -22.09 -0.03 -22.48
C GLY A 23 -21.35 -1.15 -21.74
N GLU A 24 -21.23 -2.33 -22.36
CA GLU A 24 -20.41 -3.41 -21.80
C GLU A 24 -18.94 -3.21 -22.16
N VAL A 25 -18.07 -3.24 -21.15
CA VAL A 25 -16.63 -3.02 -21.31
C VAL A 25 -15.87 -4.30 -21.00
N ASN A 26 -14.90 -4.62 -21.87
CA ASN A 26 -14.00 -5.75 -21.64
C ASN A 26 -13.03 -5.48 -20.50
N THR A 27 -12.99 -6.40 -19.52
CA THR A 27 -12.10 -6.30 -18.36
C THR A 27 -10.64 -6.74 -18.64
N GLY A 28 -10.38 -7.32 -19.81
CA GLY A 28 -9.08 -7.89 -20.15
C GLY A 28 -8.76 -9.21 -19.46
N ILE A 29 -9.72 -9.84 -18.78
CA ILE A 29 -9.51 -11.11 -18.08
C ILE A 29 -10.10 -12.25 -18.92
N TYR A 30 -9.24 -13.22 -19.28
CA TYR A 30 -9.61 -14.35 -20.13
C TYR A 30 -9.20 -15.68 -19.52
N ILE A 31 -10.02 -16.70 -19.77
CA ILE A 31 -9.67 -18.10 -19.49
C ILE A 31 -9.83 -18.88 -20.79
N PHE A 32 -8.74 -19.42 -21.30
CA PHE A 32 -8.71 -20.14 -22.56
C PHE A 32 -8.46 -21.64 -22.39
N LYS A 33 -9.14 -22.44 -23.17
CA LYS A 33 -8.73 -23.81 -23.43
C LYS A 33 -7.58 -23.78 -24.44
N LEU A 34 -6.35 -23.94 -23.97
CA LEU A 34 -5.11 -23.73 -24.74
C LEU A 34 -5.12 -24.44 -26.11
N GLN A 35 -5.50 -25.71 -26.15
CA GLN A 35 -5.55 -26.50 -27.38
C GLN A 35 -6.51 -25.94 -28.44
N ALA A 36 -7.56 -25.22 -28.03
CA ALA A 36 -8.51 -24.61 -28.95
C ALA A 36 -8.00 -23.26 -29.49
N VAL A 37 -7.22 -22.54 -28.69
CA VAL A 37 -6.77 -21.17 -28.99
C VAL A 37 -5.44 -21.16 -29.76
N LEU A 38 -4.53 -22.12 -29.52
CA LEU A 38 -3.22 -22.16 -30.19
C LEU A 38 -3.31 -22.04 -31.73
N PRO A 39 -4.20 -22.76 -32.46
CA PRO A 39 -4.32 -22.61 -33.90
C PRO A 39 -4.89 -21.24 -34.34
N LEU A 40 -5.58 -20.53 -33.45
CA LEU A 40 -6.15 -19.23 -33.74
C LEU A 40 -5.14 -18.10 -33.56
N LEU A 41 -4.14 -18.27 -32.71
CA LEU A 41 -3.07 -17.28 -32.53
C LEU A 41 -2.31 -16.99 -33.84
N GLU A 42 -2.14 -17.99 -34.69
CA GLU A 42 -1.49 -17.85 -36.02
C GLU A 42 -2.36 -17.07 -37.01
N LYS A 43 -3.66 -16.93 -36.74
CA LYS A 43 -4.64 -16.22 -37.56
C LYS A 43 -4.85 -14.76 -37.12
N LEU A 44 -4.25 -14.34 -36.02
CA LEU A 44 -4.32 -12.93 -35.58
C LEU A 44 -3.73 -12.02 -36.65
N SER A 45 -4.37 -10.89 -36.89
CA SER A 45 -3.91 -9.88 -37.84
C SER A 45 -3.62 -8.56 -37.11
N CYS A 46 -2.82 -7.72 -37.72
CA CYS A 46 -2.60 -6.34 -37.30
C CYS A 46 -3.31 -5.34 -38.24
N ASP A 47 -4.34 -5.78 -38.96
CA ASP A 47 -5.15 -4.94 -39.85
C ASP A 47 -6.20 -4.16 -39.04
N ASN A 48 -5.70 -3.23 -38.23
CA ASN A 48 -6.50 -2.31 -37.39
C ASN A 48 -5.82 -0.95 -37.35
N LYS A 49 -6.48 0.06 -36.79
CA LYS A 49 -5.97 1.45 -36.75
C LYS A 49 -4.63 1.62 -36.03
N GLN A 50 -4.27 0.71 -35.14
CA GLN A 50 -3.05 0.77 -34.36
C GLN A 50 -1.92 -0.09 -34.94
N HIS A 51 -2.20 -0.95 -35.92
CA HIS A 51 -1.27 -1.95 -36.47
C HIS A 51 -0.71 -2.89 -35.40
N GLU A 52 -1.55 -3.29 -34.42
CA GLU A 52 -1.20 -4.15 -33.29
C GLU A 52 -1.99 -5.47 -33.36
N TYR A 53 -1.41 -6.54 -32.79
CA TYR A 53 -2.13 -7.80 -32.60
C TYR A 53 -2.99 -7.71 -31.34
N TYR A 54 -4.31 -7.80 -31.50
CA TYR A 54 -5.23 -7.77 -30.38
C TYR A 54 -5.63 -9.17 -29.93
N ILE A 55 -5.43 -9.47 -28.65
CA ILE A 55 -5.91 -10.73 -28.06
C ILE A 55 -7.43 -10.85 -28.11
N THR A 56 -8.14 -9.74 -28.13
CA THR A 56 -9.60 -9.63 -28.25
C THR A 56 -10.11 -10.25 -29.54
N GLN A 57 -9.34 -10.22 -30.63
CA GLN A 57 -9.69 -10.86 -31.91
C GLN A 57 -9.86 -12.39 -31.80
N LEU A 58 -9.34 -13.02 -30.74
CA LEU A 58 -9.59 -14.44 -30.50
C LEU A 58 -11.06 -14.76 -30.24
N VAL A 59 -11.86 -13.78 -29.82
CA VAL A 59 -13.31 -13.96 -29.64
C VAL A 59 -13.97 -14.12 -31.00
N ASP A 60 -13.69 -13.23 -31.95
CA ASP A 60 -14.24 -13.27 -33.32
C ASP A 60 -13.81 -14.55 -34.02
N LEU A 61 -12.51 -14.85 -34.01
CA LEU A 61 -11.95 -16.08 -34.58
C LEU A 61 -12.54 -17.34 -33.93
N GLY A 62 -12.81 -17.27 -32.63
CA GLY A 62 -13.45 -18.37 -31.92
C GLY A 62 -14.90 -18.60 -32.38
N VAL A 63 -15.66 -17.55 -32.54
CA VAL A 63 -17.03 -17.60 -33.08
C VAL A 63 -17.01 -18.18 -34.50
N GLU A 64 -16.18 -17.67 -35.39
CA GLU A 64 -16.01 -18.16 -36.76
C GLU A 64 -15.66 -19.64 -36.87
N ASN A 65 -14.87 -20.15 -35.88
CA ASN A 65 -14.51 -21.56 -35.82
C ASN A 65 -15.47 -22.40 -34.96
N ASN A 66 -16.68 -21.90 -34.66
CA ASN A 66 -17.71 -22.57 -33.88
C ASN A 66 -17.25 -23.02 -32.46
N LEU A 67 -16.33 -22.29 -31.86
CA LEU A 67 -15.95 -22.52 -30.49
C LEU A 67 -17.03 -21.96 -29.53
N LYS A 68 -17.19 -22.63 -28.41
CA LYS A 68 -18.13 -22.15 -27.39
C LYS A 68 -17.45 -21.10 -26.54
N ILE A 69 -18.01 -19.87 -26.55
CA ILE A 69 -17.51 -18.71 -25.85
C ILE A 69 -18.54 -18.27 -24.82
N PHE A 70 -18.07 -17.92 -23.62
CA PHE A 70 -18.92 -17.42 -22.55
C PHE A 70 -18.39 -16.07 -22.08
N ALA A 71 -19.28 -15.11 -21.89
CA ALA A 71 -19.00 -13.90 -21.16
C ALA A 71 -19.62 -13.97 -19.77
N GLN A 72 -18.86 -13.58 -18.77
CA GLN A 72 -19.31 -13.42 -17.41
C GLN A 72 -19.37 -11.94 -17.08
N SER A 73 -20.57 -11.40 -16.86
CA SER A 73 -20.71 -10.04 -16.34
C SER A 73 -20.22 -9.98 -14.89
N CYS A 74 -19.36 -9.02 -14.60
CA CYS A 74 -18.85 -8.74 -13.26
C CYS A 74 -19.56 -7.55 -12.60
N GLY A 75 -20.58 -6.98 -13.25
CA GLY A 75 -21.25 -5.76 -12.82
C GLY A 75 -20.30 -4.55 -12.78
N ASP A 76 -20.64 -3.56 -11.98
CA ASP A 76 -19.88 -2.32 -11.84
C ASP A 76 -18.79 -2.41 -10.77
N ASP A 77 -18.17 -3.59 -10.56
CA ASP A 77 -17.10 -3.73 -9.56
C ASP A 77 -15.83 -3.04 -10.04
N PRO A 78 -15.39 -1.98 -9.34
CA PRO A 78 -14.19 -1.22 -9.71
C PRO A 78 -12.88 -2.01 -9.60
N SER A 79 -12.91 -3.25 -9.11
CA SER A 79 -11.73 -4.14 -9.12
C SER A 79 -11.27 -4.51 -10.53
N TYR A 80 -12.13 -4.34 -11.52
CA TYR A 80 -11.85 -4.67 -12.93
C TYR A 80 -11.46 -3.46 -13.77
N LEU A 81 -11.27 -2.28 -13.16
CA LEU A 81 -10.82 -1.09 -13.87
C LEU A 81 -9.39 -1.25 -14.37
N GLY A 82 -9.17 -1.01 -15.65
CA GLY A 82 -7.85 -0.88 -16.23
C GLY A 82 -7.26 0.52 -15.95
N VAL A 83 -5.93 0.62 -15.97
CA VAL A 83 -5.21 1.89 -15.79
C VAL A 83 -4.42 2.20 -17.04
N ASN A 84 -4.80 3.25 -17.77
CA ASN A 84 -4.17 3.66 -19.02
C ASN A 84 -3.48 5.03 -18.91
N ASN A 85 -3.77 5.79 -17.86
CA ASN A 85 -3.21 7.13 -17.65
C ASN A 85 -3.13 7.47 -16.15
N ALA A 86 -2.46 8.57 -15.84
CA ALA A 86 -2.24 9.01 -14.46
C ALA A 86 -3.53 9.33 -13.69
N ALA A 87 -4.56 9.83 -14.36
CA ALA A 87 -5.83 10.14 -13.70
C ALA A 87 -6.57 8.87 -13.27
N GLU A 88 -6.57 7.84 -14.12
CA GLU A 88 -7.12 6.53 -13.80
C GLU A 88 -6.35 5.84 -12.68
N LEU A 89 -5.00 5.97 -12.66
CA LEU A 89 -4.18 5.46 -11.57
C LEU A 89 -4.60 6.09 -10.23
N VAL A 90 -4.69 7.41 -10.16
CA VAL A 90 -5.10 8.13 -8.94
C VAL A 90 -6.50 7.73 -8.50
N TYR A 91 -7.42 7.53 -9.45
CA TYR A 91 -8.77 7.06 -9.14
C TYR A 91 -8.77 5.65 -8.54
N CYS A 92 -8.00 4.72 -9.11
CA CYS A 92 -7.85 3.36 -8.58
C CYS A 92 -7.17 3.34 -7.20
N GLU A 93 -6.18 4.19 -6.99
CA GLU A 93 -5.54 4.39 -5.67
C GLU A 93 -6.56 4.81 -4.61
N GLU A 94 -7.44 5.75 -4.92
CA GLU A 94 -8.45 6.24 -3.99
C GLU A 94 -9.50 5.17 -3.64
N ILE A 95 -9.88 4.33 -4.61
CA ILE A 95 -10.74 3.16 -4.37
C ILE A 95 -10.06 2.18 -3.43
N LEU A 96 -8.80 1.84 -3.70
CA LEU A 96 -8.03 0.91 -2.86
C LEU A 96 -7.84 1.46 -1.44
N ARG A 97 -7.48 2.75 -1.32
CA ARG A 97 -7.37 3.45 -0.04
C ARG A 97 -8.67 3.32 0.77
N SER A 98 -9.79 3.65 0.15
CA SER A 98 -11.10 3.59 0.81
C SER A 98 -11.44 2.17 1.28
N ARG A 99 -11.14 1.15 0.48
CA ARG A 99 -11.32 -0.26 0.87
C ARG A 99 -10.46 -0.65 2.08
N ILE A 100 -9.19 -0.24 2.10
CA ILE A 100 -8.27 -0.51 3.20
C ILE A 100 -8.75 0.17 4.49
N ILE A 101 -9.11 1.45 4.41
CA ILE A 101 -9.64 2.21 5.54
C ILE A 101 -10.89 1.55 6.11
N ASN A 102 -11.89 1.25 5.27
CA ASN A 102 -13.12 0.60 5.70
C ASN A 102 -12.88 -0.77 6.34
N LYS A 103 -11.97 -1.58 5.77
CA LYS A 103 -11.56 -2.87 6.36
C LYS A 103 -11.09 -2.71 7.81
N TRP A 104 -10.26 -1.70 8.10
CA TRP A 104 -9.70 -1.51 9.42
C TRP A 104 -10.70 -0.88 10.41
N LEU A 105 -11.54 0.07 9.95
CA LEU A 105 -12.65 0.61 10.73
C LEU A 105 -13.60 -0.51 11.20
N GLN A 106 -13.97 -1.43 10.30
CA GLN A 106 -14.83 -2.58 10.63
C GLN A 106 -14.18 -3.57 11.62
N LYS A 107 -12.86 -3.59 11.68
CA LYS A 107 -12.09 -4.41 12.64
C LYS A 107 -11.80 -3.71 13.97
N GLY A 108 -12.40 -2.55 14.22
CA GLY A 108 -12.28 -1.85 15.50
C GLY A 108 -11.04 -0.96 15.63
N VAL A 109 -10.40 -0.61 14.52
CA VAL A 109 -9.35 0.42 14.49
C VAL A 109 -9.99 1.80 14.39
N ILE A 110 -9.54 2.77 15.17
CA ILE A 110 -10.03 4.14 15.15
C ILE A 110 -9.21 4.94 14.15
N ILE A 111 -9.82 5.40 13.06
CA ILE A 111 -9.15 6.20 12.03
C ILE A 111 -9.82 7.56 11.94
N ARG A 112 -9.13 8.62 12.40
CA ARG A 112 -9.60 9.99 12.36
C ARG A 112 -9.03 10.74 11.16
N ALA A 113 -9.82 11.65 10.59
CA ALA A 113 -9.47 12.36 9.36
C ALA A 113 -9.07 11.38 8.23
N SER A 114 -9.90 10.36 8.05
CA SER A 114 -9.64 9.20 7.19
C SER A 114 -9.28 9.56 5.74
N ASP A 115 -9.78 10.68 5.24
CA ASP A 115 -9.50 11.15 3.87
C ASP A 115 -8.04 11.50 3.64
N SER A 116 -7.31 11.81 4.70
CA SER A 116 -5.87 12.15 4.66
C SER A 116 -4.97 11.03 5.16
N VAL A 117 -5.52 9.82 5.38
CA VAL A 117 -4.77 8.64 5.81
C VAL A 117 -4.40 7.78 4.59
N ARG A 118 -3.14 7.42 4.48
CA ARG A 118 -2.62 6.48 3.50
C ARG A 118 -2.08 5.25 4.20
N ILE A 119 -2.65 4.09 3.91
CA ILE A 119 -2.25 2.78 4.48
C ILE A 119 -1.99 1.81 3.34
N GLY A 120 -0.79 1.28 3.30
CA GLY A 120 -0.40 0.23 2.36
C GLY A 120 -1.11 -1.10 2.64
N PRO A 121 -1.26 -1.96 1.63
CA PRO A 121 -2.03 -3.20 1.72
C PRO A 121 -1.42 -4.24 2.69
N GLU A 122 -0.12 -4.17 2.96
CA GLU A 122 0.60 -5.10 3.84
C GLU A 122 0.57 -4.69 5.32
N ALA A 123 0.12 -3.47 5.63
CA ALA A 123 0.01 -3.00 7.02
C ALA A 123 -1.09 -3.75 7.78
N VAL A 124 -0.79 -4.08 9.03
CA VAL A 124 -1.69 -4.83 9.93
C VAL A 124 -1.90 -4.04 11.21
N PHE A 125 -3.14 -3.96 11.63
CA PHE A 125 -3.55 -3.27 12.85
C PHE A 125 -4.32 -4.22 13.76
N GLU A 126 -4.13 -4.07 15.06
CA GLU A 126 -4.93 -4.75 16.07
C GLU A 126 -6.11 -3.85 16.52
N PRO A 127 -7.24 -4.42 16.97
CA PRO A 127 -8.39 -3.65 17.44
C PRO A 127 -8.02 -2.69 18.56
N GLY A 128 -8.69 -1.54 18.64
CA GLY A 128 -8.41 -0.53 19.65
C GLY A 128 -7.19 0.36 19.36
N SER A 129 -6.43 0.10 18.30
CA SER A 129 -5.39 1.04 17.83
C SER A 129 -6.04 2.29 17.21
N GLU A 130 -5.36 3.43 17.30
CA GLU A 130 -5.84 4.73 16.80
C GLU A 130 -4.84 5.36 15.82
N VAL A 131 -5.33 5.86 14.70
CA VAL A 131 -4.55 6.59 13.69
C VAL A 131 -5.22 7.93 13.41
N VAL A 132 -4.44 9.00 13.41
CA VAL A 132 -4.92 10.37 13.16
C VAL A 132 -4.26 10.93 11.90
N GLY A 133 -5.04 11.19 10.86
CA GLY A 133 -4.53 11.81 9.62
C GLY A 133 -4.16 13.29 9.75
N PRO A 134 -3.37 13.82 8.82
CA PRO A 134 -2.72 13.09 7.73
C PRO A 134 -1.59 12.20 8.22
N VAL A 135 -1.49 10.98 7.68
CA VAL A 135 -0.44 10.01 8.02
C VAL A 135 -0.21 9.04 6.87
N GLU A 136 1.01 8.57 6.75
CA GLU A 136 1.40 7.60 5.74
C GLU A 136 2.01 6.36 6.41
N ILE A 137 1.46 5.17 6.13
CA ILE A 137 1.88 3.90 6.72
C ILE A 137 2.04 2.88 5.60
N TYR A 138 3.28 2.50 5.30
CA TYR A 138 3.62 1.63 4.18
C TYR A 138 4.39 0.39 4.60
N GLY A 139 4.51 -0.55 3.67
CA GLY A 139 5.21 -1.80 3.88
C GLY A 139 4.55 -2.68 4.94
N LYS A 140 5.35 -3.54 5.57
CA LYS A 140 4.89 -4.52 6.57
C LYS A 140 4.82 -3.90 7.97
N CYS A 141 4.09 -2.80 8.09
CA CYS A 141 3.85 -2.21 9.42
C CYS A 141 2.90 -3.07 10.25
N ARG A 142 3.22 -3.22 11.54
CA ARG A 142 2.34 -3.83 12.54
C ARG A 142 2.09 -2.85 13.67
N ILE A 143 0.82 -2.56 13.93
CA ILE A 143 0.37 -1.63 14.97
C ILE A 143 -0.47 -2.42 15.97
N ALA A 144 0.04 -2.63 17.17
CA ALA A 144 -0.59 -3.44 18.20
C ALA A 144 -1.74 -2.70 18.92
N GLU A 145 -2.48 -3.45 19.74
CA GLU A 145 -3.64 -3.00 20.49
C GLU A 145 -3.36 -1.74 21.33
N GLY A 146 -4.29 -0.81 21.36
CA GLY A 146 -4.22 0.40 22.18
C GLY A 146 -3.16 1.42 21.78
N SER A 147 -2.40 1.15 20.71
CA SER A 147 -1.36 2.07 20.23
C SER A 147 -1.96 3.23 19.47
N LYS A 148 -1.26 4.38 19.50
CA LYS A 148 -1.72 5.61 18.85
C LYS A 148 -0.67 6.16 17.91
N ILE A 149 -1.07 6.45 16.69
CA ILE A 149 -0.23 7.12 15.68
C ILE A 149 -0.80 8.51 15.44
N GLY A 150 -0.01 9.52 15.77
CA GLY A 150 -0.33 10.93 15.59
C GLY A 150 -0.25 11.38 14.13
N SER A 151 -0.77 12.58 13.88
CA SER A 151 -0.78 13.14 12.53
C SER A 151 0.62 13.48 12.01
N HIS A 152 0.75 13.53 10.68
CA HIS A 152 2.01 13.84 9.98
C HIS A 152 3.17 12.87 10.32
N CYS A 153 2.82 11.65 10.74
CA CYS A 153 3.81 10.59 10.88
C CYS A 153 3.99 9.85 9.55
N PHE A 154 5.20 9.38 9.33
CA PHE A 154 5.54 8.44 8.25
C PHE A 154 6.10 7.16 8.87
N LEU A 155 5.47 6.03 8.56
CA LEU A 155 5.89 4.71 9.03
C LEU A 155 6.10 3.78 7.83
N GLU A 156 7.25 3.12 7.78
CA GLU A 156 7.52 2.09 6.76
C GLU A 156 8.22 0.90 7.41
N ASP A 157 7.70 -0.31 7.21
CA ASP A 157 8.23 -1.55 7.78
C ASP A 157 8.48 -1.47 9.30
N ALA A 158 7.59 -0.81 10.04
CA ALA A 158 7.75 -0.55 11.47
C ALA A 158 6.82 -1.43 12.31
N GLU A 159 7.32 -1.90 13.45
CA GLU A 159 6.57 -2.67 14.44
C GLU A 159 6.32 -1.79 15.67
N ILE A 160 5.06 -1.59 16.05
CA ILE A 160 4.65 -0.78 17.20
C ILE A 160 3.95 -1.70 18.21
N GLY A 161 4.54 -1.83 19.39
CA GLY A 161 4.02 -2.63 20.50
C GLY A 161 2.79 -2.01 21.16
N GLU A 162 2.16 -2.77 22.07
CA GLU A 162 0.90 -2.42 22.72
C GLU A 162 1.00 -1.10 23.51
N HIS A 163 -0.09 -0.33 23.47
CA HIS A 163 -0.24 0.93 24.23
C HIS A 163 0.87 1.96 23.98
N SER A 164 1.59 1.85 22.87
CA SER A 164 2.65 2.78 22.50
C SER A 164 2.09 3.99 21.74
N VAL A 165 2.71 5.14 21.91
CA VAL A 165 2.29 6.40 21.33
C VAL A 165 3.40 6.95 20.43
N ILE A 166 3.07 7.14 19.16
CA ILE A 166 3.90 7.85 18.20
C ILE A 166 3.31 9.23 18.01
N ASP A 167 3.93 10.23 18.58
CA ASP A 167 3.50 11.63 18.50
C ASP A 167 3.79 12.21 17.11
N SER A 168 3.03 13.22 16.73
CA SER A 168 3.01 13.85 15.42
C SER A 168 4.40 14.23 14.88
N PHE A 169 4.52 14.25 13.55
CA PHE A 169 5.75 14.60 12.81
C PHE A 169 6.94 13.66 13.06
N SER A 170 6.67 12.41 13.45
CA SER A 170 7.72 11.41 13.64
C SER A 170 7.86 10.53 12.40
N HIS A 171 9.11 10.10 12.11
CA HIS A 171 9.44 9.26 10.97
C HIS A 171 10.09 7.96 11.45
N LEU A 172 9.45 6.83 11.16
CA LEU A 172 9.89 5.50 11.57
C LEU A 172 10.10 4.63 10.33
N TYR A 173 11.33 4.16 10.14
CA TYR A 173 11.68 3.28 9.04
C TYR A 173 12.42 2.04 9.56
N ARG A 174 11.85 0.86 9.36
CA ARG A 174 12.39 -0.43 9.83
C ARG A 174 12.80 -0.39 11.30
N ALA A 175 11.90 0.15 12.12
CA ALA A 175 12.11 0.31 13.56
C ALA A 175 11.17 -0.60 14.34
N LYS A 176 11.65 -1.14 15.48
CA LYS A 176 10.87 -1.94 16.40
C LYS A 176 10.68 -1.20 17.71
N ILE A 177 9.43 -0.97 18.05
CA ILE A 177 9.01 -0.24 19.24
C ILE A 177 8.31 -1.22 20.17
N GLY A 178 8.84 -1.39 21.37
CA GLY A 178 8.22 -2.22 22.39
C GLY A 178 6.93 -1.61 22.95
N ASP A 179 6.36 -2.26 23.97
CA ASP A 179 5.12 -1.84 24.59
C ASP A 179 5.26 -0.60 25.46
N ASN A 180 4.19 0.17 25.58
CA ASN A 180 4.11 1.35 26.44
C ASN A 180 5.19 2.41 26.16
N CYS A 181 5.74 2.42 24.94
CA CYS A 181 6.73 3.40 24.52
C CYS A 181 6.09 4.73 24.14
N LYS A 182 6.89 5.79 24.20
CA LYS A 182 6.51 7.09 23.67
C LYS A 182 7.58 7.61 22.74
N VAL A 183 7.21 7.93 21.50
CA VAL A 183 8.11 8.40 20.45
C VAL A 183 7.60 9.72 19.89
N GLY A 184 8.46 10.72 19.83
CA GLY A 184 8.16 12.02 19.27
C GLY A 184 7.78 13.09 20.30
N PRO A 185 7.23 14.23 19.82
CA PRO A 185 7.10 14.58 18.40
C PRO A 185 8.45 14.85 17.70
N PHE A 186 8.48 14.92 16.38
CA PHE A 186 9.68 15.19 15.58
C PHE A 186 10.84 14.22 15.86
N ALA A 187 10.54 12.94 16.09
CA ALA A 187 11.55 11.91 16.25
C ALA A 187 11.84 11.21 14.92
N ARG A 188 13.09 10.80 14.71
CA ARG A 188 13.48 10.01 13.55
C ARG A 188 14.09 8.68 13.97
N LEU A 189 13.40 7.60 13.71
CA LEU A 189 13.89 6.25 13.97
C LEU A 189 14.23 5.57 12.65
N ARG A 190 15.50 5.23 12.49
CA ARG A 190 16.07 4.66 11.28
C ARG A 190 16.23 3.14 11.40
N PRO A 191 16.57 2.45 10.29
CA PRO A 191 16.73 0.99 10.30
C PRO A 191 17.64 0.49 11.43
N GLY A 192 17.22 -0.63 12.05
CA GLY A 192 17.93 -1.24 13.15
C GLY A 192 17.71 -0.55 14.50
N THR A 193 16.74 0.35 14.61
CA THR A 193 16.33 0.91 15.90
C THR A 193 15.41 -0.07 16.64
N GLU A 194 15.74 -0.37 17.87
CA GLU A 194 14.92 -1.21 18.76
C GLU A 194 14.71 -0.49 20.11
N LEU A 195 13.45 -0.28 20.48
CA LEU A 195 13.08 0.31 21.78
C LEU A 195 12.47 -0.76 22.68
N GLY A 196 13.07 -0.95 23.82
CA GLY A 196 12.53 -1.82 24.87
C GLY A 196 11.27 -1.22 25.52
N GLN A 197 10.53 -2.03 26.26
CA GLN A 197 9.30 -1.64 26.94
C GLN A 197 9.45 -0.32 27.73
N SER A 198 8.46 0.55 27.60
CA SER A 198 8.39 1.85 28.29
C SER A 198 9.56 2.82 27.97
N ALA A 199 10.31 2.57 26.92
CA ALA A 199 11.33 3.50 26.46
C ALA A 199 10.71 4.79 25.89
N ARG A 200 11.47 5.90 25.97
CA ARG A 200 10.99 7.21 25.51
C ARG A 200 12.01 7.88 24.60
N ILE A 201 11.56 8.26 23.43
CA ILE A 201 12.29 9.09 22.49
C ILE A 201 11.51 10.38 22.31
N GLY A 202 12.12 11.51 22.61
CA GLY A 202 11.45 12.81 22.51
C GLY A 202 11.81 13.58 21.25
N ASN A 203 11.58 14.88 21.30
CA ASN A 203 11.69 15.75 20.13
C ASN A 203 13.13 15.96 19.65
N PHE A 204 13.28 15.95 18.33
CA PHE A 204 14.57 16.15 17.64
C PHE A 204 15.61 15.12 18.05
N VAL A 205 15.18 13.89 18.33
CA VAL A 205 16.07 12.75 18.58
C VAL A 205 16.08 11.86 17.33
N GLU A 206 17.28 11.58 16.85
CA GLU A 206 17.51 10.60 15.79
C GLU A 206 18.18 9.36 16.35
N VAL A 207 17.64 8.17 16.03
CA VAL A 207 18.20 6.87 16.41
C VAL A 207 18.44 6.03 15.15
N LYS A 208 19.62 5.44 15.03
CA LYS A 208 20.02 4.59 13.91
C LYS A 208 20.76 3.35 14.42
N ASN A 209 20.33 2.16 13.97
CA ASN A 209 21.03 0.90 14.28
C ASN A 209 21.43 0.82 15.77
N SER A 210 20.47 1.07 16.66
CA SER A 210 20.71 1.23 18.09
C SER A 210 19.56 0.66 18.90
N SER A 211 19.89 0.14 20.08
CA SER A 211 18.91 -0.36 21.03
C SER A 211 18.85 0.52 22.29
N LEU A 212 17.63 0.82 22.73
CA LEU A 212 17.38 1.41 24.04
C LEU A 212 16.63 0.41 24.90
N GLY A 213 17.21 0.04 26.04
CA GLY A 213 16.62 -0.89 26.97
C GLY A 213 15.39 -0.35 27.67
N LYS A 214 14.74 -1.23 28.43
CA LYS A 214 13.50 -0.94 29.16
C LYS A 214 13.61 0.35 29.99
N SER A 215 12.57 1.19 29.89
CA SER A 215 12.44 2.46 30.64
C SER A 215 13.53 3.50 30.38
N SER A 216 14.37 3.30 29.37
CA SER A 216 15.43 4.25 29.02
C SER A 216 14.87 5.41 28.20
N LYS A 217 15.49 6.59 28.29
CA LYS A 217 14.97 7.84 27.75
C LYS A 217 16.05 8.62 27.00
N ALA A 218 15.68 9.17 25.88
CA ALA A 218 16.41 10.22 25.16
C ALA A 218 15.36 11.26 24.74
N ASN A 219 15.16 12.29 25.56
CA ASN A 219 13.97 13.14 25.41
C ASN A 219 14.19 14.34 24.48
N HIS A 220 15.42 14.80 24.26
CA HIS A 220 15.68 16.05 23.53
C HIS A 220 17.00 16.01 22.77
N LEU A 221 17.00 16.52 21.51
CA LEU A 221 18.19 16.95 20.78
C LEU A 221 19.39 15.98 20.90
N ALA A 222 19.22 14.73 20.52
CA ALA A 222 20.27 13.74 20.60
C ALA A 222 20.38 12.91 19.30
N TYR A 223 21.58 12.46 18.98
CA TYR A 223 21.83 11.46 17.95
C TYR A 223 22.42 10.20 18.58
N LEU A 224 21.74 9.09 18.41
CA LEU A 224 22.16 7.77 18.89
C LEU A 224 22.35 6.84 17.69
N GLY A 225 23.60 6.64 17.31
CA GLY A 225 23.97 5.79 16.19
C GLY A 225 24.87 4.65 16.63
N ASP A 226 24.58 3.44 16.14
CA ASP A 226 25.37 2.21 16.38
C ASP A 226 25.68 1.99 17.88
N THR A 227 24.68 2.20 18.74
CA THR A 227 24.80 2.27 20.19
C THR A 227 23.83 1.31 20.87
N SER A 228 24.26 0.69 21.96
CA SER A 228 23.40 -0.06 22.88
C SER A 228 23.29 0.66 24.20
N VAL A 229 22.08 1.11 24.54
CA VAL A 229 21.77 1.75 25.83
C VAL A 229 21.05 0.74 26.71
N GLY A 230 21.55 0.53 27.93
CA GLY A 230 20.95 -0.37 28.90
C GLY A 230 19.58 0.08 29.40
N GLU A 231 19.06 -0.56 30.43
CA GLU A 231 17.78 -0.22 31.04
C GLU A 231 17.87 0.99 31.96
N ASN A 232 16.74 1.70 32.15
CA ASN A 232 16.61 2.81 33.10
C ASN A 232 17.65 3.95 32.91
N CYS A 233 18.22 4.06 31.71
CA CYS A 233 19.17 5.11 31.37
C CYS A 233 18.45 6.40 30.97
N ASN A 234 19.09 7.53 31.25
CA ASN A 234 18.61 8.83 30.79
C ASN A 234 19.72 9.53 29.99
N ILE A 235 19.50 9.68 28.70
CA ILE A 235 20.42 10.35 27.77
C ILE A 235 20.14 11.86 27.83
N GLY A 236 21.17 12.64 28.14
CA GLY A 236 21.06 14.10 28.20
C GLY A 236 20.91 14.75 26.83
N ALA A 237 20.34 15.94 26.83
CA ALA A 237 20.23 16.74 25.59
C ALA A 237 21.63 17.08 25.02
N GLY A 238 21.74 17.11 23.71
CA GLY A 238 23.02 17.39 23.01
C GLY A 238 23.96 16.18 22.94
N THR A 239 23.53 14.98 23.38
CA THR A 239 24.34 13.77 23.24
C THR A 239 24.43 13.35 21.78
N ILE A 240 25.66 13.13 21.31
CA ILE A 240 25.96 12.61 19.98
C ILE A 240 26.91 11.43 20.13
N THR A 241 26.50 10.24 19.72
CA THR A 241 27.38 9.08 19.64
C THR A 241 28.26 9.19 18.39
N CYS A 242 29.59 9.14 18.59
CA CYS A 242 30.53 9.23 17.46
C CYS A 242 30.70 7.85 16.82
N ASN A 243 29.84 7.54 15.85
CA ASN A 243 29.79 6.25 15.17
C ASN A 243 30.38 6.24 13.74
N TYR A 244 31.03 7.34 13.32
CA TYR A 244 31.65 7.45 12.01
C TYR A 244 33.10 7.91 12.15
N ASP A 245 34.01 7.13 11.60
CA ASP A 245 35.47 7.36 11.67
C ASP A 245 36.05 7.91 10.35
N GLY A 246 35.20 8.25 9.39
CA GLY A 246 35.61 8.74 8.07
C GLY A 246 35.90 7.64 7.05
N LYS A 247 35.75 6.36 7.39
CA LYS A 247 36.12 5.24 6.54
C LYS A 247 34.97 4.26 6.22
N LYS A 248 33.86 4.34 6.90
CA LYS A 248 32.68 3.49 6.71
C LYS A 248 31.40 4.30 6.57
#